data_4d46eeaf694b05759314b320c21b67ec
#
_entry.id   4d46eeaf694b05759314b320c21b67ec
#
_cell.length_a   1.000
_cell.length_b   1.000
_cell.length_c   1.000
_cell.angle_alpha   90.00
_cell.angle_beta   90.00
_cell.angle_gamma   90.00
#
_symmetry.space_group_name_H-M   'P 1'
#
loop_
_entity.id
_entity.type
_entity.pdbx_description
1 polymer ?
#
loop_
_entity_poly.entity_id
_entity_poly.type
_entity_poly.pdbx_seq_one_letter_code
_entity_poly.pdbx_strand_id
1 'polypeptide(L)' 'MNLNEYNALRRVTNAIRAADSAFCEDFYNDEPFTEKTFELLNDLLDNLSDLYSISDMIIDNETYRRDARKRRRIVAG' A
#
# COMPACT_ATOMS: atom_id res chain seq x y z
N MET A 1 9.76 -10.37 11.67
CA MET A 1 8.77 -10.44 10.56
C MET A 1 8.54 -11.91 10.20
N ASN A 2 7.30 -12.36 10.16
CA ASN A 2 7.00 -13.72 9.78
C ASN A 2 6.90 -13.87 8.26
N LEU A 3 6.76 -15.11 7.79
CA LEU A 3 6.73 -15.40 6.36
C LEU A 3 5.53 -14.76 5.65
N ASN A 4 4.39 -14.71 6.31
CA ASN A 4 3.18 -14.11 5.72
C ASN A 4 3.36 -12.61 5.51
N GLU A 5 3.93 -11.93 6.48
CA GLU A 5 4.25 -10.50 6.36
C GLU A 5 5.27 -10.25 5.25
N TYR A 6 6.31 -11.06 5.21
CA TYR A 6 7.34 -10.92 4.19
C TYR A 6 6.77 -11.10 2.79
N ASN A 7 5.94 -12.12 2.61
CA ASN A 7 5.32 -12.37 1.31
C ASN A 7 4.35 -11.25 0.92
N ALA A 8 3.57 -10.75 1.86
CA ALA A 8 2.67 -9.63 1.60
C ALA A 8 3.45 -8.37 1.20
N LEU A 9 4.55 -8.08 1.89
CA LEU A 9 5.40 -6.95 1.58
C LEU A 9 6.03 -7.09 0.19
N ARG A 10 6.46 -8.27 -0.20
CA ARG A 10 7.00 -8.52 -1.53
C ARG A 10 5.95 -8.30 -2.61
N ARG A 11 4.72 -8.72 -2.38
CA ARG A 11 3.63 -8.48 -3.34
C ARG A 11 3.40 -6.98 -3.55
N VAL A 12 3.40 -6.23 -2.47
CA VAL A 12 3.27 -4.76 -2.54
C VAL A 12 4.44 -4.16 -3.31
N THR A 13 5.66 -4.58 -3.01
CA THR A 13 6.85 -4.07 -3.70
C THR A 13 6.80 -4.36 -5.19
N ASN A 14 6.41 -5.58 -5.58
CA ASN A 14 6.28 -5.95 -6.98
C ASN A 14 5.17 -5.15 -7.67
N ALA A 15 4.05 -4.94 -6.98
CA ALA A 15 2.94 -4.15 -7.51
C ALA A 15 3.33 -2.69 -7.71
N ILE A 16 4.12 -2.12 -6.80
CA ILE A 16 4.66 -0.76 -6.94
C ILE A 16 5.53 -0.66 -8.19
N ARG A 17 6.42 -1.61 -8.39
CA ARG A 17 7.30 -1.60 -9.57
C ARG A 17 6.52 -1.71 -10.87
N ALA A 18 5.52 -2.57 -10.91
CA ALA A 18 4.68 -2.72 -12.09
C ALA A 18 3.89 -1.45 -12.39
N ALA A 19 3.31 -0.83 -11.37
CA ALA A 19 2.59 0.43 -11.53
C ALA A 19 3.52 1.55 -11.96
N ASP A 20 4.71 1.63 -11.38
CA ASP A 20 5.71 2.64 -11.75
C ASP A 20 6.12 2.52 -13.22
N SER A 21 6.37 1.30 -13.69
CA SER A 21 6.68 1.05 -15.10
C SER A 21 5.55 1.52 -16.01
N ALA A 22 4.31 1.24 -15.66
CA ALA A 22 3.15 1.66 -16.44
C ALA A 22 2.99 3.19 -16.46
N PHE A 23 3.21 3.85 -15.32
CA PHE A 23 3.21 5.31 -15.25
C PHE A 23 4.27 5.92 -16.14
N CYS A 24 5.48 5.39 -16.12
CA CYS A 24 6.57 5.88 -16.95
C CYS A 24 6.24 5.71 -18.43
N GLU A 25 5.68 4.57 -18.81
CA GLU A 25 5.28 4.31 -20.18
C GLU A 25 4.21 5.30 -20.64
N ASP A 26 3.18 5.51 -19.82
CA ASP A 26 2.12 6.48 -20.14
C ASP A 26 2.69 7.89 -20.29
N PHE A 27 3.61 8.26 -19.42
CA PHE A 27 4.26 9.57 -19.49
C PHE A 27 5.07 9.75 -20.77
N TYR A 28 5.87 8.74 -21.15
CA TYR A 28 6.68 8.82 -22.37
C TYR A 28 5.82 8.85 -23.62
N ASN A 29 4.67 8.18 -23.61
CA ASN A 29 3.75 8.17 -24.74
C ASN A 29 2.82 9.38 -24.76
N ASP A 30 2.96 10.28 -23.80
CA ASP A 30 2.09 11.46 -23.66
C ASP A 30 0.62 11.08 -23.60
N GLU A 31 0.32 9.99 -22.91
CA GLU A 31 -1.03 9.50 -22.75
C GLU A 31 -1.55 9.73 -21.33
N PRO A 32 -2.86 9.90 -21.15
CA PRO A 32 -3.45 9.84 -19.82
C PRO A 32 -3.33 8.42 -19.27
N PHE A 33 -3.74 8.23 -18.03
CA PHE A 33 -3.74 6.89 -17.43
C PHE A 33 -4.49 5.91 -18.32
N THR A 34 -3.79 4.84 -18.72
CA THR A 34 -4.40 3.77 -19.49
C THR A 34 -5.16 2.82 -18.56
N GLU A 35 -6.04 2.03 -19.15
CA GLU A 35 -6.77 1.00 -18.41
C GLU A 35 -5.83 0.02 -17.72
N LYS A 36 -4.74 -0.34 -18.37
CA LYS A 36 -3.69 -1.17 -17.78
C LYS A 36 -3.11 -0.56 -16.52
N THR A 37 -2.84 0.74 -16.53
CA THR A 37 -2.31 1.46 -15.37
C THR A 37 -3.31 1.45 -14.23
N PHE A 38 -4.59 1.66 -14.50
CA PHE A 38 -5.64 1.56 -13.48
C PHE A 38 -5.72 0.17 -12.87
N GLU A 39 -5.63 -0.88 -13.68
CA GLU A 39 -5.63 -2.24 -13.17
C GLU A 39 -4.46 -2.51 -12.24
N LEU A 40 -3.28 -2.05 -12.62
CA LEU A 40 -2.08 -2.19 -11.79
C LEU A 40 -2.19 -1.41 -10.49
N LEU A 41 -2.81 -0.24 -10.51
CA LEU A 41 -3.07 0.52 -9.30
C LEU A 41 -4.06 -0.18 -8.38
N ASN A 42 -5.10 -0.76 -8.94
CA ASN A 42 -6.06 -1.54 -8.15
C ASN A 42 -5.39 -2.75 -7.51
N ASP A 43 -4.53 -3.45 -8.24
CA ASP A 43 -3.76 -4.56 -7.70
C ASP A 43 -2.87 -4.09 -6.55
N LEU A 44 -2.22 -2.94 -6.69
CA LEU A 44 -1.40 -2.35 -5.64
C LEU A 44 -2.24 -2.07 -4.39
N LEU A 45 -3.41 -1.48 -4.56
CA LEU A 45 -4.31 -1.16 -3.45
C LEU A 45 -4.77 -2.42 -2.73
N ASP A 46 -5.12 -3.47 -3.49
CA ASP A 46 -5.52 -4.75 -2.92
C ASP A 46 -4.39 -5.37 -2.10
N ASN A 47 -3.18 -5.36 -2.63
CA ASN A 47 -2.01 -5.89 -1.92
C ASN A 47 -1.68 -5.07 -0.68
N LEU A 48 -1.84 -3.76 -0.72
CA LEU A 48 -1.69 -2.89 0.45
C LEU A 48 -2.73 -3.22 1.50
N SER A 49 -3.98 -3.42 1.11
CA SER A 49 -5.05 -3.79 2.02
C SER A 49 -4.75 -5.11 2.73
N ASP A 50 -4.26 -6.11 1.98
CA ASP A 50 -3.85 -7.38 2.55
C ASP A 50 -2.70 -7.20 3.55
N LEU A 51 -1.71 -6.38 3.20
CA LEU A 51 -0.60 -6.11 4.10
C LEU A 51 -1.06 -5.45 5.39
N TYR A 52 -1.97 -4.48 5.31
CA TYR A 52 -2.55 -3.84 6.48
C TYR A 52 -3.30 -4.82 7.37
N SER A 53 -4.05 -5.73 6.77
CA SER A 53 -4.77 -6.75 7.53
C SER A 53 -3.83 -7.65 8.31
N ILE A 54 -2.74 -8.05 7.70
CA ILE A 54 -1.72 -8.88 8.34
C ILE A 54 -1.01 -8.10 9.44
N SER A 55 -0.66 -6.84 9.16
CA SER A 55 0.00 -5.97 10.12
C SER A 55 -0.86 -5.70 11.35
N ASP A 56 -2.15 -5.47 11.14
CA ASP A 56 -3.08 -5.23 12.23
C ASP A 56 -3.15 -6.41 13.21
N MET A 57 -2.93 -7.62 12.72
CA MET A 57 -2.88 -8.80 13.57
C MET A 57 -1.62 -8.86 14.43
N ILE A 58 -0.57 -8.15 14.03
CA ILE A 58 0.77 -8.30 14.61
C ILE A 58 1.25 -7.03 15.31
N ILE A 59 1.05 -5.89 14.70
CA ILE A 59 1.34 -4.59 15.34
C ILE A 59 0.27 -4.28 16.35
N ASP A 60 -0.41 -5.34 16.72
CA ASP A 60 -1.57 -5.25 17.48
C ASP A 60 -1.51 -4.12 18.45
N ASN A 61 -2.34 -3.32 18.17
CA ASN A 61 -3.15 -2.80 19.21
C ASN A 61 -2.41 -1.80 20.11
N GLU A 62 -1.19 -2.07 20.51
CA GLU A 62 -0.51 -1.16 21.43
C GLU A 62 0.12 0.02 20.73
N THR A 63 0.96 -0.24 19.72
CA THR A 63 1.64 0.84 19.01
C THR A 63 0.70 1.61 18.11
N TYR A 64 -0.12 0.89 17.36
CA TYR A 64 -1.09 1.52 16.46
C TYR A 64 -2.14 2.32 17.23
N ARG A 65 -2.64 1.81 18.33
CA ARG A 65 -3.60 2.53 19.17
C ARG A 65 -2.98 3.75 19.83
N ARG A 66 -1.72 3.68 20.25
CA ARG A 66 -0.99 4.84 20.77
C ARG A 66 -0.89 5.94 19.72
N ASP A 67 -0.50 5.58 18.51
CA ASP A 67 -0.38 6.55 17.42
C ASP A 67 -1.74 7.14 17.05
N ALA A 68 -2.79 6.32 17.02
CA ALA A 68 -4.14 6.81 16.77
C ALA A 68 -4.61 7.76 17.86
N ARG A 69 -4.29 7.48 19.14
CA ARG A 69 -4.62 8.37 20.25
C ARG A 69 -3.84 9.68 20.16
N LYS A 70 -2.57 9.63 19.82
CA LYS A 70 -1.76 10.82 19.62
C LYS A 70 -2.32 11.69 18.49
N ARG A 71 -2.70 11.07 17.39
CA ARG A 71 -3.31 11.79 16.27
C ARG A 71 -4.62 12.43 16.66
N ARG A 72 -5.45 11.74 17.43
CA ARG A 72 -6.71 12.29 17.93
C ARG A 72 -6.47 13.49 18.85
N ARG A 73 -5.47 13.43 19.72
CA ARG A 73 -5.12 14.57 20.57
C ARG A 73 -4.68 15.76 19.76
N ILE A 74 -3.88 15.56 18.74
CA ILE A 74 -3.41 16.63 17.86
C ILE A 74 -4.58 17.26 17.11
N VAL A 75 -5.52 16.45 16.63
CA VAL A 75 -6.69 16.93 15.92
C VAL A 75 -7.70 17.57 16.85
N ALA A 76 -7.82 17.09 18.07
CA ALA A 76 -8.76 17.64 19.05
C ALA A 76 -8.22 18.89 19.76
N GLY A 77 -6.92 19.04 19.74
CA GLY A 77 -6.27 20.22 20.32
C GLY A 77 -6.12 21.30 19.30
#